data_a0a92bb4cae7955af0c492d47e07411e
#
_entry.id   a0a92bb4cae7955af0c492d47e07411e
#
_cell.length_a   1.000
_cell.length_b   1.000
_cell.length_c   1.000
_cell.angle_alpha   90.00
_cell.angle_beta   90.00
_cell.angle_gamma   90.00
#
_symmetry.space_group_name_H-M   'P 1'
#
loop_
_entity.id
_entity.type
_entity.pdbx_description
1 polymer ?
#
loop_
_entity_poly.entity_id
_entity_poly.type
_entity_poly.pdbx_seq_one_letter_code
_entity_poly.pdbx_strand_id
1 'polypeptide(L)' 'MNIDLLFKIAAIGILVAVLHQVLVRAGREDQAMMTTLAGLVIVLTMVIQEISTLFNSVRTIFNL' A
#
# COMPACT_ATOMS: atom_id res chain seq x y z
N MET A 1 -16.09 -1.97 -0.60
CA MET A 1 -14.77 -1.40 -0.38
C MET A 1 -14.80 -0.36 0.71
N ASN A 2 -13.86 -0.43 1.61
CA ASN A 2 -13.83 0.46 2.77
C ASN A 2 -13.12 1.76 2.42
N ILE A 3 -13.79 2.90 2.62
CA ILE A 3 -13.22 4.20 2.34
C ILE A 3 -11.99 4.45 3.22
N ASP A 4 -12.01 3.95 4.46
CA ASP A 4 -10.87 4.06 5.37
C ASP A 4 -9.62 3.41 4.80
N LEU A 5 -9.77 2.28 4.12
CA LEU A 5 -8.66 1.61 3.47
C LEU A 5 -8.06 2.47 2.36
N LEU A 6 -8.90 3.11 1.55
CA LEU A 6 -8.45 4.03 0.50
C LEU A 6 -7.67 5.19 1.09
N PHE A 7 -8.15 5.77 2.16
CA PHE A 7 -7.44 6.85 2.84
C PHE A 7 -6.10 6.40 3.40
N LYS A 8 -6.04 5.21 3.97
CA LYS A 8 -4.77 4.67 4.48
C LYS A 8 -3.76 4.48 3.37
N ILE A 9 -4.19 3.92 2.24
CA ILE A 9 -3.31 3.72 1.09
C ILE A 9 -2.82 5.06 0.55
N ALA A 10 -3.73 6.03 0.43
CA ALA A 10 -3.36 7.36 -0.05
C ALA A 10 -2.37 8.04 0.90
N ALA A 11 -2.58 7.95 2.21
CA ALA A 11 -1.69 8.53 3.20
C ALA A 11 -0.30 7.91 3.12
N ILE A 12 -0.21 6.60 2.99
CA ILE A 12 1.07 5.90 2.83
C ILE A 12 1.76 6.34 1.54
N GLY A 13 1.00 6.46 0.45
CA GLY A 13 1.55 6.90 -0.82
C GLY A 13 2.14 8.30 -0.75
N ILE A 14 1.42 9.23 -0.13
CA ILE A 14 1.89 10.61 0.03
C ILE A 14 3.14 10.64 0.92
N LEU A 15 3.11 9.92 2.04
CA LEU A 15 4.23 9.86 2.97
C LEU A 15 5.48 9.30 2.28
N VAL A 16 5.33 8.21 1.54
CA VAL A 16 6.44 7.59 0.82
C VAL A 16 6.98 8.55 -0.24
N ALA A 17 6.11 9.24 -0.96
CA ALA A 17 6.53 10.19 -1.99
C ALA A 17 7.37 11.33 -1.40
N VAL A 18 6.94 11.87 -0.26
CA VAL A 18 7.68 12.94 0.41
C VAL A 18 9.04 12.43 0.91
N LEU A 19 9.06 11.27 1.55
CA LEU A 19 10.31 10.68 2.04
C LEU A 19 11.26 10.38 0.88
N HIS A 20 10.73 9.87 -0.22
CA HIS A 20 11.53 9.58 -1.41
C HIS A 20 12.23 10.85 -1.91
N GLN A 21 11.47 11.94 -2.04
CA GLN A 21 12.03 13.21 -2.52
C GLN A 21 13.10 13.76 -1.57
N VAL A 22 12.84 13.68 -0.27
CA VAL A 22 13.78 14.14 0.74
C VAL A 22 15.09 13.35 0.66
N LEU A 23 15.00 12.03 0.54
CA LEU A 23 16.18 11.18 0.45
C LEU A 23 16.97 11.41 -0.83
N VAL A 24 16.29 11.59 -1.96
CA VAL A 24 16.95 11.90 -3.23
C VAL A 24 17.70 13.22 -3.14
N ARG A 25 17.10 14.24 -2.56
CA ARG A 25 17.74 15.54 -2.41
C ARG A 25 18.93 15.51 -1.46
N ALA A 26 18.91 14.58 -0.50
CA ALA A 26 20.01 14.36 0.41
C ALA A 26 21.15 13.53 -0.20
N GLY A 27 21.03 13.12 -1.45
CA GLY A 27 22.03 12.31 -2.13
C GLY A 27 21.96 10.83 -1.77
N ARG A 28 20.84 10.38 -1.22
CA ARG A 28 20.67 8.99 -0.78
C ARG A 28 19.65 8.27 -1.67
N GLU A 29 19.98 8.17 -2.96
CA GLU A 29 19.06 7.57 -3.93
C GLU A 29 18.77 6.09 -3.63
N ASP A 30 19.79 5.35 -3.18
CA ASP A 30 19.60 3.94 -2.83
C ASP A 30 18.60 3.76 -1.68
N GLN A 31 18.69 4.61 -0.67
CA GLN A 31 17.76 4.58 0.46
C GLN A 31 16.37 5.03 0.05
N ALA A 32 16.28 5.99 -0.88
CA ALA A 32 15.00 6.42 -1.42
C ALA A 32 14.28 5.25 -2.10
N MET A 33 15.02 4.46 -2.88
CA MET A 33 14.51 3.26 -3.53
C MET A 33 13.97 2.27 -2.50
N MET A 34 14.74 2.01 -1.43
CA MET A 34 14.33 1.10 -0.38
C MET A 34 13.04 1.56 0.29
N THR A 35 12.91 2.85 0.56
CA THR A 35 11.70 3.42 1.16
C THR A 35 10.49 3.21 0.26
N THR A 36 10.65 3.43 -1.05
CA THR A 36 9.58 3.23 -2.02
C THR A 36 9.16 1.77 -2.08
N LEU A 37 10.12 0.86 -2.11
CA LEU A 37 9.84 -0.58 -2.13
C LEU A 37 9.14 -1.04 -0.86
N ALA A 38 9.56 -0.54 0.29
CA ALA A 38 8.91 -0.86 1.56
C ALA A 38 7.46 -0.39 1.57
N GLY A 39 7.21 0.83 1.11
CA GLY A 39 5.86 1.37 1.01
C GLY A 39 5.00 0.55 0.07
N LEU A 40 5.56 0.13 -1.06
CA LEU A 40 4.85 -0.72 -2.02
C LEU A 40 4.45 -2.06 -1.40
N VAL A 41 5.36 -2.69 -0.64
CA VAL A 41 5.06 -3.95 0.03
C VAL A 41 3.93 -3.78 1.05
N ILE A 42 3.96 -2.69 1.82
CA ILE A 42 2.91 -2.41 2.80
C ILE A 42 1.55 -2.27 2.10
N VAL A 43 1.50 -1.50 1.03
CA VAL A 43 0.26 -1.28 0.28
C VAL A 43 -0.22 -2.58 -0.36
N LEU A 44 0.68 -3.37 -0.93
CA LEU A 44 0.33 -4.66 -1.52
C LEU A 44 -0.25 -5.61 -0.48
N THR A 45 0.31 -5.63 0.73
CA THR A 45 -0.21 -6.45 1.82
C THR A 45 -1.64 -6.06 2.15
N MET A 46 -1.93 -4.76 2.22
CA MET A 46 -3.28 -4.27 2.47
C MET A 46 -4.24 -4.68 1.36
N VAL A 47 -3.82 -4.55 0.11
CA VAL A 47 -4.65 -4.90 -1.06
C VAL A 47 -4.92 -6.40 -1.07
N ILE A 48 -3.93 -7.23 -0.79
CA ILE A 48 -4.09 -8.68 -0.76
C ILE A 48 -5.13 -9.08 0.30
N GLN A 49 -5.09 -8.47 1.47
CA GLN A 49 -6.08 -8.73 2.52
C GLN A 49 -7.49 -8.39 2.05
N GLU A 50 -7.64 -7.28 1.33
CA GLU A 50 -8.94 -6.86 0.80
C GLU A 50 -9.44 -7.81 -0.27
N ILE A 51 -8.56 -8.30 -1.13
CA ILE A 51 -8.90 -9.30 -2.15
C ILE A 51 -9.36 -10.58 -1.48
N SER A 52 -8.67 -11.04 -0.44
CA SER A 52 -9.04 -12.23 0.30
C SER A 52 -10.44 -12.08 0.91
N THR A 53 -10.75 -10.92 1.47
CA THR A 53 -12.08 -10.62 2.00
C THR A 53 -13.14 -10.69 0.91
N LEU A 54 -12.82 -10.15 -0.27
CA LEU A 54 -13.75 -10.19 -1.40
C LEU A 54 -14.01 -11.63 -1.84
N PHE A 55 -12.99 -12.46 -1.93
CA PHE A 55 -13.14 -13.87 -2.26
C PHE A 55 -14.04 -14.59 -1.26
N ASN A 56 -13.84 -14.34 0.03
CA ASN A 56 -14.65 -14.94 1.07
C ASN A 56 -16.13 -14.51 0.95
N SER A 57 -16.37 -13.24 0.62
CA SER A 57 -17.71 -12.72 0.39
C SER A 57 -18.37 -13.42 -0.78
N VAL A 58 -17.65 -13.59 -1.88
CA VAL A 58 -18.17 -14.28 -3.06
C VAL A 58 -18.49 -15.73 -2.74
N ARG A 59 -17.61 -16.41 -2.01
CA ARG A 59 -17.85 -17.80 -1.61
C ARG A 59 -19.10 -17.92 -0.75
N THR A 60 -19.30 -16.98 0.15
CA THR A 60 -20.47 -16.97 1.01
C THR A 60 -21.76 -16.76 0.20
N ILE A 61 -21.74 -15.83 -0.76
CA ILE A 61 -22.89 -15.53 -1.60
C ILE A 61 -23.25 -16.73 -2.47
N PHE A 62 -22.25 -17.40 -3.06
CA PHE A 62 -22.48 -18.55 -3.91
C PHE A 62 -22.52 -19.88 -3.16
N ASN A 63 -22.34 -19.83 -1.85
CA ASN A 63 -22.37 -21.01 -0.99
C ASN A 63 -21.33 -22.06 -1.42
N LEU A 64 -20.18 -21.61 -1.77
CA LEU A 64 -19.07 -22.48 -2.13
C LEU A 64 -18.18 -22.74 -0.92
#